data_ba99c4bf64177f095500f6319cbfeaa6
#
_entry.id   ba99c4bf64177f095500f6319cbfeaa6
#
_cell.length_a   1.000
_cell.length_b   1.000
_cell.length_c   1.000
_cell.angle_alpha   90.00
_cell.angle_beta   90.00
_cell.angle_gamma   90.00
#
_symmetry.space_group_name_H-M   'P 1'
#
loop_
_entity.id
_entity.type
_entity.pdbx_description
1 polymer ?
#
loop_
_entity_poly.entity_id
_entity_poly.type
_entity_poly.pdbx_seq_one_letter_code
_entity_poly.pdbx_strand_id
1 'polypeptide(L)'
;MLRDLRRPGRFPGLVLVIWAGLSAGLAGCGGGHEKPAQELSFEQLPDTTGLTRGALVLESLEASRMTSGAVRVTGRVRLPDGTKLQIAIKQPGGRVSVAMAEVVVQGERFDTPPLLGENGPLPRGKYQLELLGHFDHDWQTGDVLRAMGGGANLRGPGITRARDGSAALYITQEAHL
;
A
#
# COMPACT_ATOMS: atom_id res chain seq x y z
N MET A 1 37.35 -8.49 41.13
CA MET A 1 37.52 -9.87 40.67
C MET A 1 37.26 -9.96 39.20
N LEU A 2 38.31 -10.16 38.41
CA LEU A 2 38.35 -10.33 36.96
C LEU A 2 37.62 -11.59 36.51
N ARG A 3 36.99 -11.57 35.33
CA ARG A 3 37.09 -12.62 34.34
C ARG A 3 36.69 -12.13 32.94
N ASP A 4 37.75 -11.87 32.23
CA ASP A 4 37.87 -11.85 30.76
C ASP A 4 37.35 -13.18 30.17
N LEU A 5 36.66 -13.09 29.02
CA LEU A 5 36.64 -14.17 28.03
C LEU A 5 36.36 -13.55 26.63
N ARG A 6 37.44 -13.09 26.02
CA ARG A 6 37.54 -12.90 24.55
C ARG A 6 37.54 -14.26 23.88
N ARG A 7 36.75 -14.42 22.82
CA ARG A 7 37.04 -15.39 21.75
C ARG A 7 36.78 -14.73 20.37
N PRO A 8 37.80 -14.67 19.52
CA PRO A 8 37.65 -14.33 18.13
C PRO A 8 37.42 -15.59 17.30
N GLY A 9 36.30 -15.66 16.57
CA GLY A 9 36.05 -16.68 15.56
C GLY A 9 36.52 -16.21 14.17
N ARG A 10 37.63 -16.76 13.72
CA ARG A 10 38.14 -16.68 12.35
C ARG A 10 37.25 -17.47 11.43
N PHE A 11 36.81 -16.90 10.33
CA PHE A 11 36.37 -17.63 9.15
C PHE A 11 37.37 -17.43 8.03
N PRO A 12 38.00 -18.48 7.54
CA PRO A 12 38.65 -18.47 6.24
C PRO A 12 37.77 -19.21 5.24
N GLY A 13 37.74 -18.77 3.99
CA GLY A 13 37.18 -19.58 2.95
C GLY A 13 36.69 -18.79 1.76
N LEU A 14 37.61 -18.10 1.12
CA LEU A 14 37.44 -17.59 -0.24
C LEU A 14 37.58 -18.79 -1.20
N VAL A 15 36.51 -19.20 -1.87
CA VAL A 15 36.60 -20.13 -3.00
C VAL A 15 36.13 -19.39 -4.25
N LEU A 16 37.15 -19.00 -5.02
CA LEU A 16 37.02 -18.43 -6.35
C LEU A 16 36.96 -19.61 -7.33
N VAL A 17 35.79 -19.87 -7.91
CA VAL A 17 35.69 -20.82 -9.03
C VAL A 17 35.49 -20.03 -10.30
N ILE A 18 36.56 -19.93 -11.05
CA ILE A 18 36.58 -19.43 -12.42
C ILE A 18 36.16 -20.60 -13.32
N TRP A 19 35.03 -20.50 -13.99
CA TRP A 19 34.70 -21.36 -15.10
C TRP A 19 34.77 -20.55 -16.40
N ALA A 20 35.86 -20.72 -17.07
CA ALA A 20 36.00 -20.37 -18.45
C ALA A 20 35.40 -21.50 -19.30
N GLY A 21 34.29 -21.25 -19.94
CA GLY A 21 33.64 -22.15 -20.90
C GLY A 21 33.41 -21.41 -22.20
N LEU A 22 34.32 -21.59 -23.09
CA LEU A 22 34.26 -21.21 -24.53
C LEU A 22 33.25 -22.12 -25.21
N SER A 23 32.19 -21.61 -25.80
CA SER A 23 31.43 -22.35 -26.82
C SER A 23 30.93 -21.39 -27.89
N ALA A 24 31.47 -21.56 -29.06
CA ALA A 24 31.13 -20.87 -30.28
C ALA A 24 29.75 -21.31 -30.85
N GLY A 25 29.03 -20.37 -31.40
CA GLY A 25 28.23 -20.50 -32.60
C GLY A 25 26.86 -21.15 -32.45
N LEU A 26 25.86 -20.33 -32.74
CA LEU A 26 24.88 -20.59 -33.79
C LEU A 26 24.02 -19.31 -33.94
N ALA A 27 24.13 -18.72 -35.12
CA ALA A 27 23.26 -17.65 -35.60
C ALA A 27 21.82 -18.19 -35.69
N GLY A 28 20.91 -17.64 -34.88
CA GLY A 28 19.48 -17.86 -34.98
C GLY A 28 18.80 -16.48 -35.04
N CYS A 29 18.49 -16.03 -36.25
CA CYS A 29 17.58 -14.92 -36.51
C CYS A 29 16.21 -15.27 -35.97
N GLY A 30 15.82 -14.60 -34.90
CA GLY A 30 14.47 -14.60 -34.35
C GLY A 30 14.25 -13.23 -33.75
N GLY A 31 13.90 -12.24 -34.57
CA GLY A 31 13.54 -10.90 -34.14
C GLY A 31 12.21 -10.92 -33.40
N GLY A 32 12.23 -11.28 -32.13
CA GLY A 32 11.18 -10.94 -31.18
C GLY A 32 11.47 -9.53 -30.68
N HIS A 33 10.78 -8.56 -31.27
CA HIS A 33 10.68 -7.25 -30.63
C HIS A 33 9.91 -7.42 -29.31
N GLU A 34 10.62 -7.67 -28.24
CA GLU A 34 10.08 -7.37 -26.93
C GLU A 34 9.84 -5.87 -26.89
N LYS A 35 8.57 -5.49 -27.07
CA LYS A 35 8.14 -4.14 -26.77
C LYS A 35 8.55 -3.86 -25.33
N PRO A 36 9.31 -2.79 -25.06
CA PRO A 36 9.57 -2.39 -23.70
C PRO A 36 8.22 -2.24 -23.01
N ALA A 37 8.07 -2.87 -21.84
CA ALA A 37 6.89 -2.72 -21.02
C ALA A 37 6.66 -1.21 -20.84
N GLN A 38 5.60 -0.69 -21.45
CA GLN A 38 5.20 0.70 -21.28
C GLN A 38 4.88 0.85 -19.79
N GLU A 39 5.71 1.61 -19.13
CA GLU A 39 5.42 2.14 -17.82
C GLU A 39 4.17 3.01 -18.01
N LEU A 40 3.00 2.47 -17.60
CA LEU A 40 1.75 3.21 -17.66
C LEU A 40 1.88 4.40 -16.72
N SER A 41 2.15 5.56 -17.28
CA SER A 41 2.04 6.82 -16.54
C SER A 41 0.59 6.97 -16.07
N PHE A 42 0.40 7.64 -14.96
CA PHE A 42 -0.90 7.88 -14.31
C PHE A 42 -1.95 8.51 -15.26
N GLU A 43 -1.52 9.11 -16.37
CA GLU A 43 -2.34 9.74 -17.40
C GLU A 43 -2.88 8.76 -18.45
N GLN A 44 -2.41 7.51 -18.47
CA GLN A 44 -2.81 6.50 -19.46
C GLN A 44 -3.73 5.42 -18.90
N LEU A 45 -4.36 5.67 -17.74
CA LEU A 45 -5.48 4.83 -17.31
C LEU A 45 -6.60 4.95 -18.34
N PRO A 46 -7.14 3.83 -18.86
CA PRO A 46 -8.20 3.87 -19.86
C PRO A 46 -9.33 4.75 -19.35
N ASP A 47 -9.76 5.66 -20.23
CA ASP A 47 -10.87 6.54 -20.01
C ASP A 47 -12.09 5.75 -19.50
N THR A 48 -12.47 5.99 -18.25
CA THR A 48 -13.57 5.30 -17.57
C THR A 48 -14.93 5.93 -17.87
N THR A 49 -15.07 6.67 -18.97
CA THR A 49 -16.29 7.35 -19.39
C THR A 49 -17.50 6.44 -19.63
N GLY A 50 -17.31 5.11 -19.64
CA GLY A 50 -18.40 4.14 -19.72
C GLY A 50 -18.90 3.59 -18.38
N LEU A 51 -18.31 3.97 -17.26
CA LEU A 51 -18.76 3.54 -15.95
C LEU A 51 -19.63 4.64 -15.35
N THR A 52 -20.83 4.26 -14.95
CA THR A 52 -21.80 5.12 -14.26
C THR A 52 -21.06 6.09 -13.32
N ARG A 53 -21.22 7.36 -13.54
CA ARG A 53 -20.73 8.48 -12.71
C ARG A 53 -21.16 8.28 -11.26
N GLY A 54 -20.46 7.47 -10.50
CA GLY A 54 -20.93 7.17 -9.16
C GLY A 54 -20.04 6.27 -8.34
N ALA A 55 -19.02 5.68 -8.91
CA ALA A 55 -18.19 4.74 -8.17
C ALA A 55 -16.86 5.37 -7.73
N LEU A 56 -16.89 6.49 -7.04
CA LEU A 56 -15.79 6.84 -6.15
C LEU A 56 -15.79 5.78 -5.06
N VAL A 57 -14.69 5.04 -4.94
CA VAL A 57 -14.51 4.07 -3.85
C VAL A 57 -14.57 4.78 -2.51
N LEU A 58 -13.99 5.96 -2.41
CA LEU A 58 -14.05 6.82 -1.23
C LEU A 58 -15.08 7.93 -1.43
N GLU A 59 -16.09 8.02 -0.57
CA GLU A 59 -17.07 9.08 -0.54
C GLU A 59 -16.68 10.20 0.43
N SER A 60 -16.15 9.83 1.60
CA SER A 60 -15.65 10.81 2.59
C SER A 60 -14.52 10.21 3.42
N LEU A 61 -13.63 11.09 3.86
CA LEU A 61 -12.54 10.79 4.79
C LEU A 61 -12.40 11.99 5.73
N GLU A 62 -12.64 11.77 7.02
CA GLU A 62 -12.64 12.82 8.02
C GLU A 62 -11.75 12.44 9.19
N ALA A 63 -11.00 13.40 9.71
CA ALA A 63 -10.24 13.22 10.93
C ALA A 63 -10.68 14.23 11.99
N SER A 64 -10.91 13.76 13.18
CA SER A 64 -11.34 14.58 14.31
C SER A 64 -10.46 14.34 15.52
N ARG A 65 -10.17 15.41 16.26
CA ARG A 65 -9.45 15.33 17.53
C ARG A 65 -10.43 15.11 18.67
N MET A 66 -10.19 14.08 19.44
CA MET A 66 -10.94 13.77 20.63
C MET A 66 -10.51 14.64 21.84
N THR A 67 -11.34 14.70 22.88
CA THR A 67 -11.03 15.41 24.14
C THR A 67 -9.74 14.87 24.79
N SER A 68 -9.43 13.60 24.63
CA SER A 68 -8.19 12.97 25.10
C SER A 68 -6.93 13.43 24.34
N GLY A 69 -7.10 14.19 23.23
CA GLY A 69 -6.03 14.56 22.32
C GLY A 69 -5.70 13.49 21.27
N ALA A 70 -6.29 12.29 21.35
CA ALA A 70 -6.21 11.29 20.31
C ALA A 70 -6.97 11.75 19.06
N VAL A 71 -6.60 11.19 17.91
CA VAL A 71 -7.26 11.45 16.64
C VAL A 71 -8.10 10.23 16.27
N ARG A 72 -9.31 10.46 15.78
CA ARG A 72 -10.18 9.46 15.20
C ARG A 72 -10.34 9.79 13.72
N VAL A 73 -10.21 8.78 12.88
CA VAL A 73 -10.44 8.92 11.43
C VAL A 73 -11.64 8.06 11.06
N THR A 74 -12.60 8.67 10.38
CA THR A 74 -13.80 8.00 9.89
C THR A 74 -13.90 8.19 8.38
N GLY A 75 -14.58 7.29 7.70
CA GLY A 75 -14.83 7.45 6.27
C GLY A 75 -15.99 6.61 5.76
N ARG A 76 -16.46 6.99 4.57
CA ARG A 76 -17.43 6.20 3.80
C ARG A 76 -16.77 5.71 2.53
N VAL A 77 -16.90 4.41 2.28
CA VAL A 77 -16.30 3.73 1.13
C VAL A 77 -17.30 2.77 0.50
N ARG A 78 -17.30 2.69 -0.81
CA ARG A 78 -18.10 1.69 -1.55
C ARG A 78 -17.31 0.40 -1.72
N LEU A 79 -17.07 -0.27 -0.63
CA LEU A 79 -16.38 -1.55 -0.58
C LEU A 79 -17.23 -2.55 0.19
N PRO A 80 -17.13 -3.84 -0.11
CA PRO A 80 -17.84 -4.88 0.63
C PRO A 80 -17.51 -4.88 2.12
N ASP A 81 -18.46 -5.26 2.95
CA ASP A 81 -18.22 -5.50 4.37
C ASP A 81 -17.11 -6.53 4.56
N GLY A 82 -16.31 -6.33 5.59
CA GLY A 82 -15.13 -7.16 5.85
C GLY A 82 -13.87 -6.73 5.10
N THR A 83 -13.95 -5.73 4.21
CA THR A 83 -12.76 -5.18 3.54
C THR A 83 -11.81 -4.56 4.55
N LYS A 84 -10.57 -5.01 4.56
CA LYS A 84 -9.50 -4.44 5.39
C LYS A 84 -8.89 -3.24 4.70
N LEU A 85 -8.72 -2.17 5.44
CA LEU A 85 -8.05 -0.94 5.01
C LEU A 85 -7.04 -0.52 6.06
N GLN A 86 -6.03 0.21 5.65
CA GLN A 86 -5.05 0.82 6.54
C GLN A 86 -5.17 2.35 6.44
N ILE A 87 -5.23 2.99 7.59
CA ILE A 87 -5.18 4.44 7.74
C ILE A 87 -3.83 4.81 8.30
N ALA A 88 -3.15 5.75 7.65
CA ALA A 88 -1.92 6.33 8.16
C ALA A 88 -2.04 7.85 8.25
N ILE A 89 -1.46 8.41 9.29
CA ILE A 89 -1.32 9.87 9.48
C ILE A 89 0.15 10.19 9.34
N LYS A 90 0.49 11.13 8.46
CA LYS A 90 1.86 11.58 8.20
C LYS A 90 1.99 13.09 8.40
N GLN A 91 3.18 13.55 8.71
CA GLN A 91 3.50 14.97 8.59
C GLN A 91 3.60 15.35 7.10
N PRO A 92 3.27 16.59 6.71
CA PRO A 92 3.39 17.03 5.33
C PRO A 92 4.79 16.81 4.79
N GLY A 93 4.90 16.12 3.66
CA GLY A 93 6.20 15.76 3.07
C GLY A 93 6.99 14.68 3.82
N GLY A 94 6.47 14.18 4.95
CA GLY A 94 7.09 13.10 5.72
C GLY A 94 6.89 11.74 5.06
N ARG A 95 7.92 10.88 5.15
CA ARG A 95 7.86 9.50 4.64
C ARG A 95 7.36 8.50 5.69
N VAL A 96 7.46 8.85 6.96
CA VAL A 96 7.11 7.99 8.09
C VAL A 96 5.74 8.35 8.62
N SER A 97 4.92 7.35 8.89
CA SER A 97 3.62 7.55 9.56
C SER A 97 3.84 7.85 11.04
N VAL A 98 3.17 8.89 11.54
CA VAL A 98 3.20 9.26 12.96
C VAL A 98 2.12 8.56 13.77
N ALA A 99 1.10 8.04 13.09
CA ALA A 99 0.08 7.15 13.65
C ALA A 99 -0.50 6.30 12.53
N MET A 100 -0.95 5.09 12.86
CA MET A 100 -1.49 4.14 11.89
C MET A 100 -2.47 3.19 12.55
N ALA A 101 -3.50 2.76 11.81
CA ALA A 101 -4.41 1.70 12.22
C ALA A 101 -4.91 0.88 11.03
N GLU A 102 -5.20 -0.39 11.28
CA GLU A 102 -6.04 -1.19 10.39
C GLU A 102 -7.49 -1.03 10.78
N VAL A 103 -8.37 -0.98 9.80
CA VAL A 103 -9.82 -0.89 9.96
C VAL A 103 -10.51 -1.87 9.03
N VAL A 104 -11.73 -2.24 9.41
CA VAL A 104 -12.58 -3.14 8.60
C VAL A 104 -13.84 -2.36 8.21
N VAL A 105 -14.22 -2.45 6.95
CA VAL A 105 -15.43 -1.83 6.42
C VAL A 105 -16.65 -2.57 6.95
N GLN A 106 -17.64 -1.83 7.44
CA GLN A 106 -18.95 -2.31 7.87
C GLN A 106 -20.02 -1.30 7.43
N GLY A 107 -21.00 -1.74 6.67
CA GLY A 107 -22.07 -0.88 6.16
C GLY A 107 -21.53 0.32 5.36
N GLU A 108 -20.56 0.09 4.48
CA GLU A 108 -19.90 1.13 3.67
C GLU A 108 -19.16 2.19 4.50
N ARG A 109 -18.81 1.89 5.75
CA ARG A 109 -18.11 2.82 6.67
C ARG A 109 -16.92 2.15 7.32
N PHE A 110 -15.99 2.96 7.77
CA PHE A 110 -14.95 2.54 8.70
C PHE A 110 -14.71 3.63 9.74
N ASP A 111 -14.19 3.21 10.87
CA ASP A 111 -13.83 4.06 12.00
C ASP A 111 -12.57 3.51 12.66
N THR A 112 -11.57 4.37 12.90
CA THR A 112 -10.36 3.94 13.57
C THR A 112 -10.55 3.91 15.08
N PRO A 113 -9.80 3.07 15.80
CA PRO A 113 -9.60 3.30 17.21
C PRO A 113 -8.96 4.69 17.44
N PRO A 114 -8.98 5.23 18.68
CA PRO A 114 -8.26 6.45 18.98
C PRO A 114 -6.77 6.33 18.64
N LEU A 115 -6.27 7.18 17.75
CA LEU A 115 -4.89 7.19 17.31
C LEU A 115 -4.07 8.19 18.11
N LEU A 116 -2.94 7.73 18.59
CA LEU A 116 -1.90 8.53 19.25
C LEU A 116 -0.60 8.39 18.46
N GLY A 117 0.25 9.39 18.53
CA GLY A 117 1.62 9.27 18.07
C GLY A 117 2.46 8.45 19.05
N GLU A 118 3.69 8.13 18.69
CA GLU A 118 4.64 7.37 19.53
C GLU A 118 4.84 8.00 20.91
N ASN A 119 4.84 9.33 20.99
CA ASN A 119 5.07 10.09 22.23
C ASN A 119 3.77 10.69 22.82
N GLY A 120 2.61 10.15 22.46
CA GLY A 120 1.31 10.62 22.95
C GLY A 120 0.49 11.38 21.92
N PRO A 121 -0.36 12.35 22.34
CA PRO A 121 -1.22 13.08 21.42
C PRO A 121 -0.45 13.76 20.30
N LEU A 122 -0.96 13.66 19.07
CA LEU A 122 -0.36 14.37 17.93
C LEU A 122 -0.43 15.88 18.16
N PRO A 123 0.64 16.66 17.90
CA PRO A 123 0.59 18.11 17.94
C PRO A 123 -0.52 18.67 17.03
N ARG A 124 -0.99 19.89 17.31
CA ARG A 124 -1.91 20.57 16.39
C ARG A 124 -1.15 21.00 15.14
N GLY A 125 -1.76 20.84 13.96
CA GLY A 125 -1.12 21.24 12.71
C GLY A 125 -1.70 20.58 11.46
N LYS A 126 -0.98 20.75 10.38
CA LYS A 126 -1.30 20.10 9.10
C LYS A 126 -0.75 18.69 9.07
N TYR A 127 -1.54 17.78 8.57
CA TYR A 127 -1.19 16.37 8.38
C TYR A 127 -1.68 15.88 7.02
N GLN A 128 -1.15 14.77 6.58
CA GLN A 128 -1.60 14.02 5.44
C GLN A 128 -2.21 12.71 5.92
N LEU A 129 -3.47 12.48 5.61
CA LEU A 129 -4.12 11.20 5.79
C LEU A 129 -3.85 10.34 4.57
N GLU A 130 -3.53 9.09 4.79
CA GLU A 130 -3.40 8.09 3.73
C GLU A 130 -4.36 6.94 4.01
N LEU A 131 -5.14 6.59 3.02
CA LEU A 131 -6.00 5.41 3.00
C LEU A 131 -5.42 4.40 2.02
N LEU A 132 -5.07 3.23 2.52
CA LEU A 132 -4.52 2.12 1.74
C LEU A 132 -5.41 0.89 1.81
N GLY A 133 -5.49 0.16 0.71
CA GLY A 133 -6.12 -1.15 0.64
C GLY A 133 -5.44 -1.99 -0.43
N HIS A 134 -4.96 -3.17 -0.09
CA HIS A 134 -4.49 -4.16 -1.05
C HIS A 134 -5.58 -5.21 -1.27
N PHE A 135 -5.81 -5.57 -2.52
CA PHE A 135 -6.88 -6.49 -2.89
C PHE A 135 -6.28 -7.77 -3.49
N ASP A 136 -5.50 -8.43 -2.66
CA ASP A 136 -4.87 -9.73 -2.89
C ASP A 136 -5.22 -10.73 -1.79
N HIS A 137 -4.83 -11.98 -1.97
CA HIS A 137 -5.14 -13.08 -1.04
C HIS A 137 -4.37 -13.01 0.28
N ASP A 138 -3.27 -12.27 0.32
CA ASP A 138 -2.45 -12.14 1.52
C ASP A 138 -3.08 -11.15 2.51
N TRP A 139 -3.88 -10.21 1.99
CA TRP A 139 -4.48 -9.18 2.82
C TRP A 139 -5.99 -9.29 3.00
N GLN A 140 -6.74 -9.62 1.96
CA GLN A 140 -8.21 -9.70 2.02
C GLN A 140 -8.71 -11.13 2.21
N THR A 141 -9.89 -11.25 2.79
CA THR A 141 -10.58 -12.54 2.84
C THR A 141 -11.07 -12.98 1.46
N GLY A 142 -11.18 -14.28 1.25
CA GLY A 142 -11.69 -14.82 -0.01
C GLY A 142 -13.11 -14.31 -0.37
N ASP A 143 -13.96 -14.02 0.62
CA ASP A 143 -15.31 -13.50 0.38
C ASP A 143 -15.28 -12.06 -0.14
N VAL A 144 -14.42 -11.21 0.44
CA VAL A 144 -14.19 -9.85 -0.01
C VAL A 144 -13.64 -9.84 -1.44
N LEU A 145 -12.63 -10.67 -1.73
CA LEU A 145 -12.07 -10.77 -3.08
C LEU A 145 -13.10 -11.26 -4.08
N ARG A 146 -13.91 -12.25 -3.71
CA ARG A 146 -14.98 -12.76 -4.59
C ARG A 146 -16.02 -11.68 -4.89
N ALA A 147 -16.46 -10.92 -3.88
CA ALA A 147 -17.41 -9.81 -4.05
C ALA A 147 -16.87 -8.71 -4.98
N MET A 148 -15.55 -8.51 -5.00
CA MET A 148 -14.88 -7.52 -5.85
C MET A 148 -14.34 -8.10 -7.17
N GLY A 149 -14.62 -9.35 -7.49
CA GLY A 149 -14.07 -10.02 -8.67
C GLY A 149 -12.54 -10.05 -8.68
N GLY A 150 -11.92 -10.34 -7.51
CA GLY A 150 -10.45 -10.28 -7.35
C GLY A 150 -9.86 -8.88 -7.49
N GLY A 151 -10.64 -7.84 -7.23
CA GLY A 151 -10.26 -6.44 -7.46
C GLY A 151 -10.52 -5.95 -8.90
N ALA A 152 -10.90 -6.83 -9.83
CA ALA A 152 -11.16 -6.46 -11.23
C ALA A 152 -12.29 -5.42 -11.37
N ASN A 153 -13.25 -5.41 -10.44
CA ASN A 153 -14.38 -4.48 -10.43
C ASN A 153 -14.06 -3.12 -9.78
N LEU A 154 -12.89 -2.99 -9.15
CA LEU A 154 -12.47 -1.72 -8.56
C LEU A 154 -12.04 -0.74 -9.64
N ARG A 155 -12.59 0.46 -9.59
CA ARG A 155 -12.30 1.54 -10.51
C ARG A 155 -12.40 2.88 -9.79
N GLY A 156 -11.77 3.89 -10.36
CA GLY A 156 -11.86 5.26 -9.88
C GLY A 156 -10.54 5.82 -9.35
N PRO A 157 -10.56 7.08 -8.92
CA PRO A 157 -9.38 7.73 -8.36
C PRO A 157 -8.78 6.95 -7.20
N GLY A 158 -7.46 6.85 -7.17
CA GLY A 158 -6.73 6.13 -6.14
C GLY A 158 -6.64 4.61 -6.34
N ILE A 159 -7.30 4.03 -7.35
CA ILE A 159 -7.13 2.61 -7.69
C ILE A 159 -5.95 2.44 -8.64
N THR A 160 -5.00 1.64 -8.22
CA THR A 160 -3.85 1.22 -9.03
C THR A 160 -3.89 -0.29 -9.28
N ARG A 161 -3.19 -0.75 -10.32
CA ARG A 161 -3.06 -2.19 -10.62
C ARG A 161 -1.60 -2.56 -10.71
N ALA A 162 -1.25 -3.65 -10.05
CA ALA A 162 0.04 -4.28 -10.20
C ALA A 162 0.11 -5.12 -11.49
N ARG A 163 1.31 -5.57 -11.86
CA ARG A 163 1.55 -6.37 -13.07
C ARG A 163 0.85 -7.73 -13.05
N ASP A 164 0.64 -8.28 -11.87
CA ASP A 164 -0.09 -9.54 -11.63
C ASP A 164 -1.60 -9.40 -11.71
N GLY A 165 -2.10 -8.17 -11.95
CA GLY A 165 -3.52 -7.84 -12.01
C GLY A 165 -4.15 -7.52 -10.66
N SER A 166 -3.43 -7.65 -9.55
CA SER A 166 -3.93 -7.25 -8.24
C SER A 166 -4.22 -5.75 -8.21
N ALA A 167 -5.24 -5.36 -7.46
CA ALA A 167 -5.62 -3.97 -7.31
C ALA A 167 -5.16 -3.43 -5.95
N ALA A 168 -4.88 -2.15 -5.90
CA ALA A 168 -4.62 -1.43 -4.65
C ALA A 168 -5.38 -0.09 -4.66
N LEU A 169 -5.88 0.29 -3.49
CA LEU A 169 -6.42 1.61 -3.22
C LEU A 169 -5.34 2.42 -2.52
N TYR A 170 -5.07 3.61 -3.03
CA TYR A 170 -4.21 4.58 -2.38
C TYR A 170 -4.78 5.98 -2.56
N ILE A 171 -5.20 6.58 -1.47
CA ILE A 171 -5.78 7.92 -1.45
C ILE A 171 -5.06 8.74 -0.40
N THR A 172 -4.78 9.98 -0.71
CA THR A 172 -4.19 10.96 0.21
C THR A 172 -5.09 12.19 0.33
N GLN A 173 -5.20 12.71 1.54
CA GLN A 173 -5.98 13.91 1.83
C GLN A 173 -5.28 14.74 2.92
N GLU A 174 -5.26 16.06 2.76
CA GLU A 174 -4.79 16.94 3.83
C GLU A 174 -5.84 17.02 4.96
N ALA A 175 -5.36 17.07 6.19
CA ALA A 175 -6.17 17.28 7.39
C ALA A 175 -5.52 18.30 8.32
N HIS A 176 -6.34 19.03 9.04
CA HIS A 176 -5.94 19.91 10.13
C HIS A 176 -6.37 19.30 11.46
N LEU A 177 -5.40 18.93 12.28
CA LEU A 177 -5.60 18.27 13.57
C LEU A 177 -5.26 19.17 14.74
#